data_6df3aa0dac526038f8f37435ca07775d
#
_entry.id   6df3aa0dac526038f8f37435ca07775d
#
_cell.length_a   1.000
_cell.length_b   1.000
_cell.length_c   1.000
_cell.angle_alpha   90.00
_cell.angle_beta   90.00
_cell.angle_gamma   90.00
#
_symmetry.space_group_name_H-M   'P 1'
#
loop_
_entity.id
_entity.type
_entity.pdbx_description
1 polymer ?
#
loop_
_entity_poly.entity_id
_entity_poly.type
_entity_poly.pdbx_seq_one_letter_code
_entity_poly.pdbx_strand_id
1 'polypeptide(L)'
;MLAVQAGDHIGVSFAAGVSFAIATASFTHQALDAGGQVIVFPGELTSDTTEQLSAGNLRLRRASRSGQLSFADSRAIQLATGRFDPAHLHQVYAAATVQALEAGYTGLWVSVDMSWAGPGVAESQALTKFEAEAFPLFRERALTAICHYDTRIFPADAARDACAAHPASLRAATMRYRYEDRTLVLSGDADLTNHIAFETIIGTLADGDSLDLSGMGFLDIGAAANLARAADARPRLRIRVGAGHRDLLSMAGVPPAQLEAG
;
A
#
# COMPACT_ATOMS: atom_id res chain seq x y z
N MET A 1 4.00 -10.39 13.85
CA MET A 1 4.22 -10.10 12.42
C MET A 1 2.85 -9.79 11.82
N LEU A 2 2.71 -8.71 11.04
CA LEU A 2 1.41 -8.35 10.43
C LEU A 2 0.95 -9.49 9.51
N ALA A 3 -0.29 -9.92 9.64
CA ALA A 3 -0.92 -10.79 8.66
C ALA A 3 -1.25 -9.95 7.43
N VAL A 4 -0.50 -10.14 6.34
CA VAL A 4 -0.75 -9.47 5.07
C VAL A 4 -2.00 -10.06 4.45
N GLN A 5 -2.90 -9.20 3.99
CA GLN A 5 -4.10 -9.60 3.26
C GLN A 5 -3.97 -9.22 1.79
N ALA A 6 -4.66 -9.97 0.93
CA ALA A 6 -4.77 -9.59 -0.48
C ALA A 6 -5.32 -8.15 -0.60
N GLY A 7 -4.68 -7.33 -1.41
CA GLY A 7 -5.01 -5.93 -1.57
C GLY A 7 -4.26 -4.97 -0.64
N ASP A 8 -3.44 -5.46 0.29
CA ASP A 8 -2.63 -4.58 1.14
C ASP A 8 -1.52 -3.89 0.31
N HIS A 9 -1.35 -2.59 0.51
CA HIS A 9 -0.23 -1.79 0.02
C HIS A 9 0.58 -1.32 1.24
N ILE A 10 1.79 -1.85 1.40
CA ILE A 10 2.55 -1.80 2.65
C ILE A 10 3.84 -1.03 2.44
N GLY A 11 4.06 0.04 3.20
CA GLY A 11 5.34 0.76 3.26
C GLY A 11 6.17 0.30 4.45
N VAL A 12 7.46 0.05 4.23
CA VAL A 12 8.40 -0.35 5.28
C VAL A 12 9.72 0.38 5.14
N SER A 13 10.13 1.11 6.17
CA SER A 13 11.49 1.63 6.26
C SER A 13 12.40 0.67 7.04
N PHE A 14 13.64 0.54 6.61
CA PHE A 14 14.64 -0.33 7.25
C PHE A 14 16.05 0.27 7.12
N ALA A 15 16.96 -0.13 8.02
CA ALA A 15 18.33 0.36 8.05
C ALA A 15 19.39 -0.72 7.72
N ALA A 16 18.99 -1.96 7.44
CA ALA A 16 19.91 -3.07 7.17
C ALA A 16 19.28 -4.10 6.24
N GLY A 17 20.06 -4.64 5.29
CA GLY A 17 19.61 -5.59 4.27
C GLY A 17 18.95 -6.87 4.81
N VAL A 18 19.34 -7.33 6.02
CA VAL A 18 18.72 -8.49 6.70
C VAL A 18 17.21 -8.27 6.93
N SER A 19 16.77 -7.02 7.21
CA SER A 19 15.36 -6.72 7.42
C SER A 19 14.55 -6.86 6.13
N PHE A 20 15.11 -6.50 4.97
CA PHE A 20 14.50 -6.73 3.67
C PHE A 20 14.26 -8.21 3.41
N ALA A 21 15.31 -9.03 3.54
CA ALA A 21 15.23 -10.48 3.27
C ALA A 21 14.18 -11.18 4.15
N ILE A 22 14.14 -10.86 5.45
CA ILE A 22 13.16 -11.43 6.39
C ILE A 22 11.72 -11.02 6.03
N ALA A 23 11.50 -9.74 5.77
CA ALA A 23 10.16 -9.23 5.42
C ALA A 23 9.70 -9.82 4.09
N THR A 24 10.56 -9.84 3.07
CA THR A 24 10.28 -10.43 1.75
C THR A 24 10.01 -11.94 1.84
N ALA A 25 10.79 -12.69 2.63
CA ALA A 25 10.53 -14.11 2.84
C ALA A 25 9.16 -14.37 3.47
N SER A 26 8.84 -13.64 4.53
CA SER A 26 7.54 -13.75 5.19
C SER A 26 6.38 -13.37 4.26
N PHE A 27 6.50 -12.28 3.52
CA PHE A 27 5.53 -11.83 2.52
C PHE A 27 5.34 -12.89 1.43
N THR A 28 6.45 -13.43 0.89
CA THR A 28 6.41 -14.48 -0.15
C THR A 28 5.69 -15.73 0.35
N HIS A 29 5.94 -16.18 1.59
CA HIS A 29 5.23 -17.34 2.15
C HIS A 29 3.72 -17.10 2.24
N GLN A 30 3.29 -15.95 2.72
CA GLN A 30 1.87 -15.59 2.81
C GLN A 30 1.22 -15.51 1.42
N ALA A 31 1.93 -14.95 0.43
CA ALA A 31 1.48 -14.90 -0.96
C ALA A 31 1.26 -16.30 -1.56
N LEU A 32 2.23 -17.21 -1.34
CA LEU A 32 2.13 -18.60 -1.81
C LEU A 32 0.99 -19.36 -1.10
N ASP A 33 0.74 -19.08 0.18
CA ASP A 33 -0.39 -19.66 0.92
C ASP A 33 -1.73 -19.17 0.36
N ALA A 34 -1.79 -17.91 -0.07
CA ALA A 34 -2.96 -17.32 -0.69
C ALA A 34 -3.16 -17.76 -2.16
N GLY A 35 -2.24 -18.52 -2.76
CA GLY A 35 -2.31 -18.92 -4.17
C GLY A 35 -1.93 -17.81 -5.15
N GLY A 36 -1.26 -16.76 -4.70
CA GLY A 36 -0.81 -15.63 -5.52
C GLY A 36 0.44 -15.94 -6.34
N GLN A 37 0.63 -15.20 -7.42
CA GLN A 37 1.92 -15.09 -8.12
C GLN A 37 2.78 -14.04 -7.43
N VAL A 38 4.09 -14.31 -7.28
CA VAL A 38 5.01 -13.41 -6.58
C VAL A 38 6.09 -12.91 -7.51
N ILE A 39 6.30 -11.60 -7.54
CA ILE A 39 7.46 -10.97 -8.17
C ILE A 39 8.25 -10.26 -7.08
N VAL A 40 9.53 -10.59 -6.96
CA VAL A 40 10.47 -9.90 -6.06
C VAL A 40 11.43 -9.05 -6.87
N PHE A 41 11.53 -7.78 -6.50
CA PHE A 41 12.49 -6.81 -7.04
C PHE A 41 13.55 -6.52 -5.96
N PRO A 42 14.68 -7.25 -5.94
CA PRO A 42 15.61 -7.23 -4.81
C PRO A 42 16.56 -6.02 -4.77
N GLY A 43 16.47 -5.08 -5.71
CA GLY A 43 17.38 -3.94 -5.79
C GLY A 43 18.81 -4.34 -6.17
N GLU A 44 19.82 -3.62 -5.66
CA GLU A 44 21.24 -3.91 -5.94
C GLU A 44 21.80 -5.11 -5.15
N LEU A 45 21.06 -5.65 -4.20
CA LEU A 45 21.45 -6.79 -3.34
C LEU A 45 21.21 -8.17 -4.01
N THR A 46 21.28 -8.24 -5.30
CA THR A 46 20.64 -9.22 -6.18
C THR A 46 21.06 -10.68 -6.03
N SER A 47 22.35 -11.01 -5.88
CA SER A 47 22.78 -12.42 -5.84
C SER A 47 22.50 -13.08 -4.50
N ASP A 48 22.85 -12.41 -3.41
CA ASP A 48 22.75 -12.96 -2.07
C ASP A 48 21.29 -13.10 -1.59
N THR A 49 20.41 -12.15 -1.95
CA THR A 49 19.00 -12.18 -1.55
C THR A 49 18.24 -13.31 -2.23
N THR A 50 18.49 -13.55 -3.51
CA THR A 50 17.89 -14.65 -4.27
C THR A 50 18.36 -16.01 -3.73
N GLU A 51 19.65 -16.14 -3.43
CA GLU A 51 20.21 -17.33 -2.79
C GLU A 51 19.68 -17.51 -1.36
N GLN A 52 19.66 -16.47 -0.54
CA GLN A 52 19.15 -16.52 0.84
C GLN A 52 17.67 -16.86 0.90
N LEU A 53 16.85 -16.30 0.01
CA LEU A 53 15.41 -16.61 -0.08
C LEU A 53 15.18 -18.04 -0.57
N SER A 54 16.02 -18.57 -1.46
CA SER A 54 15.84 -19.90 -2.05
C SER A 54 16.70 -20.98 -1.38
N ALA A 55 17.80 -20.62 -0.70
CA ALA A 55 18.72 -21.56 -0.06
C ALA A 55 18.02 -22.35 1.06
N GLY A 56 17.95 -23.67 0.90
CA GLY A 56 17.36 -24.56 1.88
C GLY A 56 15.83 -24.65 1.90
N ASN A 57 15.10 -23.78 1.20
CA ASN A 57 13.64 -23.79 1.19
C ASN A 57 13.07 -24.47 -0.06
N LEU A 58 12.66 -25.75 0.08
CA LEU A 58 12.10 -26.55 -1.01
C LEU A 58 10.84 -25.94 -1.64
N ARG A 59 10.03 -25.26 -0.84
CA ARG A 59 8.78 -24.62 -1.30
C ARG A 59 9.07 -23.44 -2.23
N LEU A 60 10.00 -22.56 -1.85
CA LEU A 60 10.39 -21.42 -2.68
C LEU A 60 11.04 -21.87 -3.99
N ARG A 61 11.89 -22.91 -3.95
CA ARG A 61 12.47 -23.50 -5.17
C ARG A 61 11.40 -24.11 -6.09
N ARG A 62 10.37 -24.74 -5.53
CA ARG A 62 9.24 -25.27 -6.32
C ARG A 62 8.45 -24.12 -6.96
N ALA A 63 8.12 -23.09 -6.19
CA ALA A 63 7.42 -21.90 -6.68
C ALA A 63 8.21 -21.18 -7.79
N SER A 64 9.54 -21.07 -7.65
CA SER A 64 10.37 -20.49 -8.71
C SER A 64 10.38 -21.32 -9.99
N ARG A 65 10.44 -22.64 -9.88
CA ARG A 65 10.40 -23.54 -11.07
C ARG A 65 9.03 -23.53 -11.78
N SER A 66 7.94 -23.32 -11.06
CA SER A 66 6.60 -23.27 -11.64
C SER A 66 6.25 -21.90 -12.21
N GLY A 67 7.08 -20.88 -12.03
CA GLY A 67 6.78 -19.49 -12.40
C GLY A 67 5.86 -18.76 -11.40
N GLN A 68 5.48 -19.40 -10.29
CA GLN A 68 4.71 -18.76 -9.23
C GLN A 68 5.53 -17.71 -8.45
N LEU A 69 6.86 -17.91 -8.34
CA LEU A 69 7.80 -16.94 -7.78
C LEU A 69 8.83 -16.57 -8.83
N SER A 70 9.02 -15.30 -9.10
CA SER A 70 10.04 -14.77 -10.00
C SER A 70 10.79 -13.63 -9.36
N PHE A 71 12.01 -13.39 -9.86
CA PHE A 71 12.86 -12.26 -9.50
C PHE A 71 13.06 -11.40 -10.76
N ALA A 72 12.93 -10.09 -10.62
CA ALA A 72 13.06 -9.17 -11.72
C ALA A 72 14.03 -8.03 -11.37
N ASP A 73 14.69 -7.48 -12.39
CA ASP A 73 15.55 -6.31 -12.22
C ASP A 73 14.68 -5.07 -12.02
N SER A 74 14.81 -4.44 -10.85
CA SER A 74 14.09 -3.21 -10.50
C SER A 74 14.30 -2.12 -11.55
N ARG A 75 15.55 -1.83 -11.93
CA ARG A 75 15.85 -0.71 -12.84
C ARG A 75 15.33 -0.99 -14.25
N ALA A 76 15.44 -2.22 -14.72
CA ALA A 76 14.96 -2.61 -16.04
C ALA A 76 13.44 -2.44 -16.19
N ILE A 77 12.69 -2.66 -15.14
CA ILE A 77 11.21 -2.52 -15.15
C ILE A 77 10.80 -1.12 -14.73
N GLN A 78 11.30 -0.62 -13.60
CA GLN A 78 10.86 0.65 -13.01
C GLN A 78 11.33 1.87 -13.83
N LEU A 79 12.44 1.73 -14.56
CA LEU A 79 13.02 2.78 -15.40
C LEU A 79 13.02 2.40 -16.89
N ALA A 80 12.10 1.55 -17.33
CA ALA A 80 12.02 1.07 -18.72
C ALA A 80 11.90 2.21 -19.76
N THR A 81 11.31 3.36 -19.37
CA THR A 81 11.22 4.57 -20.20
C THR A 81 12.48 5.45 -20.18
N GLY A 82 13.53 5.03 -19.47
CA GLY A 82 14.76 5.78 -19.24
C GLY A 82 14.67 6.81 -18.11
N ARG A 83 13.52 6.95 -17.46
CA ARG A 83 13.27 7.87 -16.34
C ARG A 83 12.17 7.34 -15.42
N PHE A 84 12.00 7.95 -14.27
CA PHE A 84 10.83 7.72 -13.42
C PHE A 84 9.56 8.24 -14.12
N ASP A 85 8.65 7.32 -14.42
CA ASP A 85 7.38 7.59 -15.09
C ASP A 85 6.22 6.93 -14.32
N PRO A 86 5.56 7.63 -13.40
CA PRO A 86 4.48 7.11 -12.58
C PRO A 86 3.34 6.49 -13.38
N ALA A 87 2.92 7.15 -14.47
CA ALA A 87 1.79 6.66 -15.26
C ALA A 87 2.12 5.36 -15.99
N HIS A 88 3.34 5.24 -16.51
CA HIS A 88 3.82 4.00 -17.10
C HIS A 88 3.87 2.86 -16.05
N LEU A 89 4.41 3.13 -14.87
CA LEU A 89 4.50 2.12 -13.80
C LEU A 89 3.13 1.62 -13.34
N HIS A 90 2.15 2.50 -13.18
CA HIS A 90 0.79 2.08 -12.88
C HIS A 90 0.22 1.13 -13.95
N GLN A 91 0.48 1.42 -15.24
CA GLN A 91 0.06 0.52 -16.34
C GLN A 91 0.79 -0.83 -16.30
N VAL A 92 2.09 -0.84 -16.00
CA VAL A 92 2.89 -2.07 -15.88
C VAL A 92 2.33 -2.97 -14.78
N TYR A 93 2.08 -2.43 -13.59
CA TYR A 93 1.53 -3.20 -12.48
C TYR A 93 0.09 -3.67 -12.74
N ALA A 94 -0.75 -2.83 -13.35
CA ALA A 94 -2.09 -3.23 -13.75
C ALA A 94 -2.06 -4.38 -14.75
N ALA A 95 -1.23 -4.29 -15.79
CA ALA A 95 -1.10 -5.36 -16.80
C ALA A 95 -0.54 -6.65 -16.21
N ALA A 96 0.48 -6.57 -15.35
CA ALA A 96 1.05 -7.73 -14.67
C ALA A 96 0.03 -8.42 -13.74
N THR A 97 -0.84 -7.63 -13.08
CA THR A 97 -1.92 -8.17 -12.25
C THR A 97 -2.93 -8.95 -13.08
N VAL A 98 -3.34 -8.41 -14.23
CA VAL A 98 -4.24 -9.11 -15.15
C VAL A 98 -3.61 -10.42 -15.65
N GLN A 99 -2.34 -10.40 -16.03
CA GLN A 99 -1.60 -11.60 -16.45
C GLN A 99 -1.55 -12.67 -15.36
N ALA A 100 -1.35 -12.29 -14.10
CA ALA A 100 -1.38 -13.23 -12.99
C ALA A 100 -2.74 -13.90 -12.83
N LEU A 101 -3.83 -13.15 -12.93
CA LEU A 101 -5.20 -13.68 -12.88
C LEU A 101 -5.49 -14.61 -14.06
N GLU A 102 -5.10 -14.24 -15.28
CA GLU A 102 -5.24 -15.06 -16.48
C GLU A 102 -4.44 -16.38 -16.40
N ALA A 103 -3.29 -16.35 -15.72
CA ALA A 103 -2.50 -17.55 -15.43
C ALA A 103 -3.10 -18.44 -14.33
N GLY A 104 -4.24 -18.05 -13.74
CA GLY A 104 -4.97 -18.82 -12.74
C GLY A 104 -4.53 -18.59 -11.29
N TYR A 105 -3.70 -17.58 -11.02
CA TYR A 105 -3.36 -17.17 -9.66
C TYR A 105 -4.48 -16.32 -9.05
N THR A 106 -4.52 -16.23 -7.73
CA THR A 106 -5.52 -15.42 -7.01
C THR A 106 -5.24 -13.92 -7.09
N GLY A 107 -4.07 -13.54 -7.57
CA GLY A 107 -3.61 -12.16 -7.72
C GLY A 107 -2.10 -12.09 -7.83
N LEU A 108 -1.59 -10.87 -8.00
CA LEU A 108 -0.17 -10.54 -8.04
C LEU A 108 0.30 -10.00 -6.69
N TRP A 109 1.41 -10.55 -6.19
CA TRP A 109 2.08 -10.09 -4.97
C TRP A 109 3.48 -9.60 -5.32
N VAL A 110 3.80 -8.37 -4.92
CA VAL A 110 5.04 -7.70 -5.33
C VAL A 110 5.83 -7.25 -4.11
N SER A 111 7.09 -7.66 -4.00
CA SER A 111 8.03 -7.14 -2.99
C SER A 111 9.09 -6.31 -3.71
N VAL A 112 9.17 -5.02 -3.40
CA VAL A 112 10.04 -4.07 -4.11
C VAL A 112 11.04 -3.44 -3.16
N ASP A 113 12.33 -3.60 -3.42
CA ASP A 113 13.34 -2.69 -2.90
C ASP A 113 13.29 -1.39 -3.69
N MET A 114 12.96 -0.29 -2.99
CA MET A 114 12.76 1.02 -3.61
C MET A 114 14.06 1.79 -3.89
N SER A 115 15.23 1.20 -3.66
CA SER A 115 16.54 1.82 -3.91
C SER A 115 16.71 2.36 -5.33
N TRP A 116 16.01 1.77 -6.30
CA TRP A 116 15.98 2.24 -7.69
C TRP A 116 15.48 3.69 -7.82
N ALA A 117 14.61 4.14 -6.91
CA ALA A 117 14.03 5.48 -6.88
C ALA A 117 14.81 6.45 -5.97
N GLY A 118 16.02 6.08 -5.57
CA GLY A 118 16.87 6.90 -4.69
C GLY A 118 17.24 8.26 -5.26
N PRO A 119 17.98 9.08 -4.51
CA PRO A 119 18.36 10.43 -4.89
C PRO A 119 18.95 10.52 -6.31
N GLY A 120 18.46 11.50 -7.08
CA GLY A 120 18.87 11.70 -8.48
C GLY A 120 18.05 10.92 -9.52
N VAL A 121 17.16 10.01 -9.12
CA VAL A 121 16.25 9.28 -10.01
C VAL A 121 14.82 9.79 -9.88
N ALA A 122 14.30 9.85 -8.66
CA ALA A 122 13.00 10.43 -8.37
C ALA A 122 13.14 11.53 -7.29
N GLU A 123 12.42 12.63 -7.48
CA GLU A 123 12.26 13.60 -6.40
C GLU A 123 11.37 12.97 -5.31
N SER A 124 11.71 13.20 -4.03
CA SER A 124 11.00 12.60 -2.90
C SER A 124 9.50 12.86 -2.94
N GLN A 125 9.09 14.10 -3.31
CA GLN A 125 7.68 14.45 -3.43
C GLN A 125 6.98 13.70 -4.56
N ALA A 126 7.65 13.50 -5.70
CA ALA A 126 7.10 12.75 -6.84
C ALA A 126 6.93 11.27 -6.51
N LEU A 127 7.88 10.69 -5.75
CA LEU A 127 7.79 9.32 -5.26
C LEU A 127 6.64 9.15 -4.27
N THR A 128 6.54 10.02 -3.26
CA THR A 128 5.44 10.02 -2.29
C THR A 128 4.07 10.12 -2.98
N LYS A 129 3.97 11.00 -3.97
CA LYS A 129 2.75 11.14 -4.78
C LYS A 129 2.42 9.88 -5.57
N PHE A 130 3.41 9.26 -6.21
CA PHE A 130 3.24 7.99 -6.95
C PHE A 130 2.68 6.89 -6.04
N GLU A 131 3.23 6.71 -4.84
CA GLU A 131 2.76 5.71 -3.88
C GLU A 131 1.33 5.99 -3.41
N ALA A 132 1.03 7.25 -3.09
CA ALA A 132 -0.32 7.63 -2.67
C ALA A 132 -1.35 7.42 -3.79
N GLU A 133 -1.01 7.79 -5.03
CA GLU A 133 -1.88 7.66 -6.21
C GLU A 133 -1.98 6.21 -6.74
N ALA A 134 -1.20 5.27 -6.22
CA ALA A 134 -1.28 3.85 -6.60
C ALA A 134 -2.54 3.14 -6.06
N PHE A 135 -3.27 3.74 -5.10
CA PHE A 135 -4.41 3.09 -4.44
C PHE A 135 -5.45 2.46 -5.40
N PRO A 136 -5.75 2.96 -6.62
CA PRO A 136 -6.69 2.31 -7.52
C PRO A 136 -6.27 0.91 -7.96
N LEU A 137 -4.96 0.63 -7.99
CA LEU A 137 -4.41 -0.69 -8.36
C LEU A 137 -4.77 -1.77 -7.33
N PHE A 138 -4.98 -1.37 -6.09
CA PHE A 138 -5.27 -2.27 -4.96
C PHE A 138 -6.77 -2.41 -4.68
N ARG A 139 -7.61 -1.63 -5.37
CA ARG A 139 -9.05 -1.54 -5.15
C ARG A 139 -9.74 -2.90 -5.27
N GLU A 140 -9.40 -3.66 -6.30
CA GLU A 140 -9.98 -4.99 -6.58
C GLU A 140 -9.30 -6.12 -5.79
N ARG A 141 -8.34 -5.77 -4.91
CA ARG A 141 -7.58 -6.69 -4.07
C ARG A 141 -6.79 -7.76 -4.84
N ALA A 142 -6.61 -7.59 -6.14
CA ALA A 142 -5.84 -8.51 -6.99
C ALA A 142 -4.33 -8.17 -7.01
N LEU A 143 -3.93 -6.95 -6.66
CA LEU A 143 -2.55 -6.56 -6.40
C LEU A 143 -2.31 -6.45 -4.91
N THR A 144 -1.18 -6.96 -4.43
CA THR A 144 -0.68 -6.80 -3.05
C THR A 144 0.79 -6.42 -3.13
N ALA A 145 1.22 -5.39 -2.43
CA ALA A 145 2.60 -4.93 -2.52
C ALA A 145 3.21 -4.60 -1.16
N ILE A 146 4.52 -4.85 -1.05
CA ILE A 146 5.36 -4.35 0.02
C ILE A 146 6.54 -3.58 -0.56
N CYS A 147 6.62 -2.28 -0.23
CA CYS A 147 7.63 -1.36 -0.70
C CYS A 147 8.63 -1.08 0.42
N HIS A 148 9.91 -1.34 0.15
CA HIS A 148 10.97 -1.28 1.15
C HIS A 148 11.87 -0.07 0.92
N TYR A 149 11.96 0.83 1.90
CA TYR A 149 12.76 2.05 1.88
C TYR A 149 13.99 1.92 2.78
N ASP A 150 15.17 1.84 2.17
CA ASP A 150 16.44 1.79 2.90
C ASP A 150 16.83 3.18 3.40
N THR A 151 16.82 3.40 4.71
CA THR A 151 17.16 4.69 5.33
C THR A 151 18.65 5.06 5.21
N ARG A 152 19.50 4.20 4.64
CA ARG A 152 20.86 4.54 4.25
C ARG A 152 20.92 5.23 2.88
N ILE A 153 19.88 5.05 2.05
CA ILE A 153 19.74 5.61 0.71
C ILE A 153 18.79 6.81 0.72
N PHE A 154 17.63 6.64 1.35
CA PHE A 154 16.63 7.71 1.45
C PHE A 154 16.89 8.57 2.69
N PRO A 155 16.82 9.92 2.57
CA PRO A 155 16.72 10.79 3.74
C PRO A 155 15.55 10.35 4.66
N ALA A 156 15.72 10.51 5.97
CA ALA A 156 14.76 9.98 6.95
C ALA A 156 13.35 10.56 6.81
N ASP A 157 13.24 11.83 6.41
CA ASP A 157 11.97 12.49 6.11
C ASP A 157 11.34 11.95 4.83
N ALA A 158 12.11 11.76 3.76
CA ALA A 158 11.63 11.19 2.51
C ALA A 158 11.13 9.74 2.69
N ALA A 159 11.86 8.91 3.44
CA ALA A 159 11.44 7.54 3.75
C ALA A 159 10.15 7.51 4.60
N ARG A 160 10.03 8.43 5.57
CA ARG A 160 8.84 8.56 6.39
C ARG A 160 7.62 8.98 5.56
N ASP A 161 7.76 9.98 4.70
CA ASP A 161 6.66 10.50 3.88
C ASP A 161 6.23 9.47 2.82
N ALA A 162 7.18 8.77 2.20
CA ALA A 162 6.88 7.66 1.33
C ALA A 162 6.13 6.54 2.07
N CYS A 163 6.56 6.16 3.28
CA CYS A 163 5.81 5.19 4.09
C CYS A 163 4.41 5.69 4.46
N ALA A 164 4.24 6.99 4.77
CA ALA A 164 2.93 7.57 5.11
C ALA A 164 1.96 7.62 3.92
N ALA A 165 2.47 7.47 2.70
CA ALA A 165 1.66 7.32 1.49
C ALA A 165 1.05 5.91 1.31
N HIS A 166 1.44 4.95 2.17
CA HIS A 166 0.91 3.59 2.16
C HIS A 166 -0.19 3.43 3.22
N PRO A 167 -1.32 2.79 2.88
CA PRO A 167 -2.37 2.51 3.86
C PRO A 167 -1.92 1.60 5.00
N ALA A 168 -0.96 0.70 4.75
CA ALA A 168 -0.51 -0.28 5.73
C ALA A 168 1.00 -0.21 6.02
N SER A 169 1.38 -0.62 7.23
CA SER A 169 2.77 -0.75 7.64
C SER A 169 2.95 -2.00 8.51
N LEU A 170 4.18 -2.55 8.53
CA LEU A 170 4.49 -3.70 9.41
C LEU A 170 4.64 -3.32 10.88
N ARG A 171 4.77 -2.03 11.20
CA ARG A 171 5.12 -1.55 12.57
C ARG A 171 4.29 -0.36 13.04
N ALA A 172 3.33 0.09 12.25
CA ALA A 172 2.53 1.27 12.51
C ALA A 172 1.07 1.02 12.13
N ALA A 173 0.28 2.08 12.02
CA ALA A 173 -1.13 2.00 11.67
C ALA A 173 -1.34 1.22 10.36
N THR A 174 -2.39 0.43 10.34
CA THR A 174 -2.82 -0.32 9.16
C THR A 174 -4.27 -0.02 8.89
N MET A 175 -4.51 0.69 7.82
CA MET A 175 -5.83 0.97 7.28
C MET A 175 -6.07 0.08 6.06
N ARG A 176 -7.27 -0.47 5.94
CA ARG A 176 -7.73 -1.17 4.75
C ARG A 176 -8.95 -0.49 4.20
N TYR A 177 -9.12 -0.56 2.89
CA TYR A 177 -10.24 0.05 2.19
C TYR A 177 -10.82 -0.90 1.13
N ARG A 178 -12.10 -0.70 0.85
CA ARG A 178 -12.80 -1.30 -0.27
C ARG A 178 -13.91 -0.38 -0.74
N TYR A 179 -14.31 -0.56 -1.97
CA TYR A 179 -15.47 0.15 -2.53
C TYR A 179 -16.62 -0.84 -2.72
N GLU A 180 -17.78 -0.46 -2.25
CA GLU A 180 -19.04 -1.17 -2.44
C GLU A 180 -20.00 -0.17 -3.08
N ASP A 181 -20.22 -0.29 -4.40
CA ASP A 181 -20.93 0.69 -5.22
C ASP A 181 -20.35 2.11 -5.03
N ARG A 182 -21.13 3.01 -4.43
CA ARG A 182 -20.74 4.39 -4.09
C ARG A 182 -20.30 4.57 -2.64
N THR A 183 -20.01 3.50 -1.94
CA THR A 183 -19.57 3.53 -0.55
C THR A 183 -18.10 3.15 -0.47
N LEU A 184 -17.29 4.06 0.06
CA LEU A 184 -15.94 3.75 0.51
C LEU A 184 -16.02 3.20 1.94
N VAL A 185 -15.57 1.98 2.14
CA VAL A 185 -15.52 1.33 3.45
C VAL A 185 -14.08 1.29 3.93
N LEU A 186 -13.82 1.84 5.12
CA LEU A 186 -12.52 1.83 5.77
C LEU A 186 -12.56 0.97 7.03
N SER A 187 -11.43 0.34 7.34
CA SER A 187 -11.25 -0.43 8.57
C SER A 187 -9.82 -0.37 9.06
N GLY A 188 -9.60 -0.61 10.36
CA GLY A 188 -8.29 -0.53 11.00
C GLY A 188 -8.01 0.84 11.59
N ASP A 189 -6.79 1.35 11.44
CA ASP A 189 -6.32 2.55 12.13
C ASP A 189 -5.84 3.61 11.15
N ALA A 190 -6.16 4.87 11.38
CA ALA A 190 -5.64 6.02 10.65
C ALA A 190 -4.98 7.01 11.62
N ASP A 191 -3.70 7.22 11.41
CA ASP A 191 -2.87 8.16 12.19
C ASP A 191 -1.80 8.83 11.34
N LEU A 192 -0.87 9.53 11.99
CA LEU A 192 0.24 10.22 11.32
C LEU A 192 1.08 9.30 10.42
N THR A 193 1.12 7.99 10.67
CA THR A 193 1.99 7.06 9.92
C THR A 193 1.39 6.61 8.59
N ASN A 194 0.11 6.87 8.33
CA ASN A 194 -0.56 6.62 7.04
C ASN A 194 -1.44 7.80 6.58
N HIS A 195 -1.18 9.00 7.11
CA HIS A 195 -2.03 10.18 6.85
C HIS A 195 -2.10 10.58 5.38
N ILE A 196 -1.01 10.45 4.61
CA ILE A 196 -0.99 10.80 3.18
C ILE A 196 -1.89 9.85 2.39
N ALA A 197 -1.81 8.54 2.68
CA ALA A 197 -2.71 7.55 2.09
C ALA A 197 -4.18 7.83 2.44
N PHE A 198 -4.46 8.11 3.73
CA PHE A 198 -5.80 8.43 4.20
C PHE A 198 -6.37 9.66 3.46
N GLU A 199 -5.62 10.76 3.43
CA GLU A 199 -6.03 12.00 2.76
C GLU A 199 -6.29 11.79 1.26
N THR A 200 -5.40 11.05 0.58
CA THR A 200 -5.53 10.74 -0.84
C THR A 200 -6.80 9.93 -1.12
N ILE A 201 -7.05 8.88 -0.34
CA ILE A 201 -8.22 8.01 -0.50
C ILE A 201 -9.52 8.76 -0.21
N ILE A 202 -9.59 9.54 0.88
CA ILE A 202 -10.74 10.40 1.20
C ILE A 202 -10.96 11.46 0.12
N GLY A 203 -9.88 11.98 -0.47
CA GLY A 203 -9.93 12.96 -1.56
C GLY A 203 -10.68 12.47 -2.80
N THR A 204 -10.79 11.15 -3.01
CA THR A 204 -11.47 10.56 -4.17
C THR A 204 -12.99 10.53 -4.07
N LEU A 205 -13.55 10.74 -2.88
CA LEU A 205 -15.00 10.76 -2.69
C LEU A 205 -15.65 11.89 -3.50
N ALA A 206 -16.75 11.59 -4.15
CA ALA A 206 -17.58 12.58 -4.81
C ALA A 206 -18.70 13.09 -3.88
N ASP A 207 -19.29 14.23 -4.21
CA ASP A 207 -20.45 14.71 -3.47
C ASP A 207 -21.65 13.78 -3.70
N GLY A 208 -22.21 13.25 -2.60
CA GLY A 208 -23.27 12.23 -2.60
C GLY A 208 -22.77 10.78 -2.57
N ASP A 209 -21.47 10.55 -2.40
CA ASP A 209 -20.94 9.23 -2.00
C ASP A 209 -21.18 8.97 -0.51
N SER A 210 -20.97 7.74 -0.10
CA SER A 210 -21.01 7.32 1.30
C SER A 210 -19.61 6.88 1.76
N LEU A 211 -19.30 7.13 3.02
CA LEU A 211 -18.11 6.70 3.70
C LEU A 211 -18.50 5.88 4.92
N ASP A 212 -18.06 4.64 5.00
CA ASP A 212 -18.30 3.77 6.16
C ASP A 212 -17.00 3.63 6.97
N LEU A 213 -17.01 4.18 8.17
CA LEU A 213 -15.94 4.15 9.16
C LEU A 213 -16.27 3.22 10.34
N SER A 214 -17.33 2.41 10.27
CA SER A 214 -17.74 1.54 11.37
C SER A 214 -16.70 0.49 11.73
N GLY A 215 -15.82 0.13 10.78
CA GLY A 215 -14.70 -0.78 10.96
C GLY A 215 -13.39 -0.14 11.45
N MET A 216 -13.36 1.18 11.68
CA MET A 216 -12.17 1.86 12.20
C MET A 216 -11.97 1.59 13.68
N GLY A 217 -10.76 1.14 14.04
CA GLY A 217 -10.32 0.95 15.43
C GLY A 217 -9.82 2.25 16.04
N PHE A 218 -9.09 3.04 15.26
CA PHE A 218 -8.50 4.30 15.71
C PHE A 218 -8.54 5.37 14.59
N LEU A 219 -8.84 6.61 14.99
CA LEU A 219 -8.71 7.83 14.19
C LEU A 219 -8.01 8.89 15.02
N ASP A 220 -6.90 9.43 14.54
CA ASP A 220 -6.28 10.58 15.19
C ASP A 220 -6.99 11.91 14.84
N ILE A 221 -6.57 12.97 15.49
CA ILE A 221 -7.15 14.31 15.26
C ILE A 221 -6.88 14.83 13.83
N GLY A 222 -5.78 14.42 13.20
CA GLY A 222 -5.44 14.76 11.82
C GLY A 222 -6.40 14.11 10.84
N ALA A 223 -6.70 12.82 11.02
CA ALA A 223 -7.71 12.10 10.24
C ALA A 223 -9.11 12.71 10.43
N ALA A 224 -9.49 13.04 11.67
CA ALA A 224 -10.76 13.70 11.96
C ALA A 224 -10.88 15.08 11.29
N ALA A 225 -9.83 15.89 11.32
CA ALA A 225 -9.78 17.19 10.64
C ALA A 225 -9.85 17.05 9.11
N ASN A 226 -9.23 16.02 8.54
CA ASN A 226 -9.33 15.71 7.11
C ASN A 226 -10.79 15.37 6.73
N LEU A 227 -11.47 14.55 7.52
CA LEU A 227 -12.88 14.22 7.33
C LEU A 227 -13.80 15.44 7.43
N ALA A 228 -13.51 16.35 8.36
CA ALA A 228 -14.28 17.60 8.46
C ALA A 228 -14.13 18.45 7.20
N ARG A 229 -12.92 18.61 6.66
CA ARG A 229 -12.71 19.30 5.36
C ARG A 229 -13.41 18.59 4.22
N ALA A 230 -13.38 17.25 4.20
CA ALA A 230 -14.06 16.47 3.17
C ALA A 230 -15.58 16.63 3.23
N ALA A 231 -16.16 16.67 4.43
CA ALA A 231 -17.57 16.87 4.68
C ALA A 231 -18.05 18.29 4.28
N ASP A 232 -17.25 19.32 4.62
CA ASP A 232 -17.52 20.71 4.24
C ASP A 232 -17.53 20.90 2.71
N ALA A 233 -16.55 20.32 2.03
CA ALA A 233 -16.45 20.36 0.57
C ALA A 233 -17.54 19.54 -0.16
N ARG A 234 -18.23 18.62 0.53
CA ARG A 234 -19.20 17.67 -0.02
C ARG A 234 -20.48 17.61 0.84
N PRO A 235 -21.39 18.54 0.72
CA PRO A 235 -22.56 18.64 1.61
C PRO A 235 -23.50 17.43 1.60
N ARG A 236 -23.43 16.59 0.57
CA ARG A 236 -24.23 15.36 0.45
C ARG A 236 -23.47 14.09 0.83
N LEU A 237 -22.21 14.20 1.25
CA LEU A 237 -21.44 13.07 1.76
C LEU A 237 -22.10 12.51 3.03
N ARG A 238 -22.30 11.20 3.08
CA ARG A 238 -22.81 10.48 4.26
C ARG A 238 -21.68 9.73 4.90
N ILE A 239 -21.52 9.88 6.21
CA ILE A 239 -20.43 9.27 6.98
C ILE A 239 -21.05 8.37 8.05
N ARG A 240 -20.99 7.07 7.84
CA ARG A 240 -21.36 6.08 8.85
C ARG A 240 -20.20 5.88 9.80
N VAL A 241 -20.45 6.00 11.10
CA VAL A 241 -19.41 6.00 12.12
C VAL A 241 -19.87 5.27 13.38
N GLY A 242 -18.98 4.45 13.95
CA GLY A 242 -19.21 3.83 15.25
C GLY A 242 -19.28 4.88 16.38
N ALA A 243 -19.97 4.52 17.47
CA ALA A 243 -20.21 5.43 18.59
C ALA A 243 -18.92 6.06 19.17
N GLY A 244 -17.81 5.29 19.19
CA GLY A 244 -16.53 5.75 19.75
C GLY A 244 -15.86 6.91 19.00
N HIS A 245 -16.18 7.11 17.72
CA HIS A 245 -15.57 8.18 16.90
C HIS A 245 -16.53 9.32 16.58
N ARG A 246 -17.82 9.19 16.87
CA ARG A 246 -18.84 10.22 16.55
C ARG A 246 -18.53 11.54 17.23
N ASP A 247 -18.18 11.52 18.52
CA ASP A 247 -17.86 12.73 19.28
C ASP A 247 -16.62 13.42 18.72
N LEU A 248 -15.57 12.63 18.42
CA LEU A 248 -14.34 13.14 17.80
C LEU A 248 -14.63 13.87 16.48
N LEU A 249 -15.44 13.26 15.59
CA LEU A 249 -15.77 13.86 14.30
C LEU A 249 -16.64 15.11 14.47
N SER A 250 -17.59 15.11 15.41
CA SER A 250 -18.40 16.27 15.74
C SER A 250 -17.54 17.42 16.26
N MET A 251 -16.60 17.13 17.16
CA MET A 251 -15.65 18.12 17.69
C MET A 251 -14.70 18.65 16.60
N ALA A 252 -14.33 17.81 15.63
CA ALA A 252 -13.52 18.22 14.48
C ALA A 252 -14.28 19.10 13.47
N GLY A 253 -15.62 19.19 13.59
CA GLY A 253 -16.45 20.05 12.75
C GLY A 253 -17.21 19.31 11.65
N VAL A 254 -17.29 17.98 11.66
CA VAL A 254 -18.19 17.26 10.75
C VAL A 254 -19.65 17.56 11.09
N PRO A 255 -20.46 18.06 10.12
CA PRO A 255 -21.86 18.39 10.37
C PRO A 255 -22.67 17.19 10.86
N PRO A 256 -23.44 17.30 11.96
CA PRO A 256 -24.24 16.20 12.49
C PRO A 256 -25.20 15.57 11.47
N ALA A 257 -25.69 16.36 10.52
CA ALA A 257 -26.58 15.90 9.45
C ALA A 257 -25.93 14.93 8.46
N GLN A 258 -24.58 14.88 8.42
CA GLN A 258 -23.81 13.99 7.57
C GLN A 258 -23.36 12.71 8.33
N LEU A 259 -23.50 12.68 9.67
CA LEU A 259 -23.10 11.55 10.52
C LEU A 259 -24.27 10.58 10.71
N GLU A 260 -24.06 9.34 10.29
CA GLU A 260 -25.00 8.22 10.49
C GLU A 260 -24.46 7.27 11.57
N ALA A 261 -25.33 6.55 12.28
CA ALA A 261 -24.90 5.51 13.19
C ALA A 261 -24.44 4.27 12.42
N GLY A 262 -23.27 3.74 12.80
CA GLY A 262 -22.70 2.49 12.28
C GLY A 262 -23.11 1.28 13.11
#